data_d37cf55430f98ec6ce9ea5b7666428a1
#
_entry.id   d37cf55430f98ec6ce9ea5b7666428a1
#
_cell.length_a   1.000
_cell.length_b   1.000
_cell.length_c   1.000
_cell.angle_alpha   90.00
_cell.angle_beta   90.00
_cell.angle_gamma   90.00
#
_symmetry.space_group_name_H-M   'P 1'
#
loop_
_entity.id
_entity.type
_entity.pdbx_description
1 polymer ?
#
loop_
_entity_poly.entity_id
_entity_poly.type
_entity_poly.pdbx_seq_one_letter_code
_entity_poly.pdbx_strand_id
1 'polypeptide(L)'
;MPRRLIDISTTLRTGVLSDPPQMLPEIDYIAHQQGALEMAAAFPGLTPEQLPNGEGWAVERVRISTHNGTHLDAPWHYASTMNNGQRAITIDEVPLEWCFAPGIKLDFTRLPDGHVVTAAEVQTELARIGHTLQPFDIVLVNTAAGACYGQDDYVLRGCGMGREATLYLLERGVRVTGTDAWSWDAPFPYTAQRYAATGDASLIWEGHKASRTIGYCHLEKLGNLEALPATGFTVSCFPVKIAAASAGWTRAVAILDE
;
A
#
# COMPACT_ATOMS: atom_id res chain seq x y z
N MET A 1 -29.03 -4.99 -0.29
CA MET A 1 -28.81 -3.54 -0.17
C MET A 1 -27.85 -3.12 -1.27
N PRO A 2 -28.01 -1.94 -1.87
CA PRO A 2 -27.03 -1.43 -2.80
C PRO A 2 -25.68 -1.26 -2.09
N ARG A 3 -24.59 -1.53 -2.83
CA ARG A 3 -23.23 -1.37 -2.32
C ARG A 3 -22.55 -0.19 -2.98
N ARG A 4 -21.90 0.65 -2.21
CA ARG A 4 -21.04 1.71 -2.71
C ARG A 4 -19.60 1.26 -2.63
N LEU A 5 -18.89 1.30 -3.77
CA LEU A 5 -17.47 0.99 -3.85
C LEU A 5 -16.68 2.30 -3.91
N ILE A 6 -15.68 2.43 -3.06
CA ILE A 6 -14.73 3.54 -3.06
C ILE A 6 -13.37 2.97 -3.40
N ASP A 7 -12.79 3.43 -4.52
CA ASP A 7 -11.42 3.11 -4.88
C ASP A 7 -10.46 3.86 -3.96
N ILE A 8 -9.72 3.12 -3.16
CA ILE A 8 -8.72 3.64 -2.23
C ILE A 8 -7.29 3.35 -2.70
N SER A 9 -7.12 3.14 -4.01
CA SER A 9 -5.82 2.94 -4.63
C SER A 9 -5.40 4.16 -5.47
N THR A 10 -4.09 4.31 -5.65
CA THR A 10 -3.49 5.31 -6.53
C THR A 10 -3.29 4.77 -7.92
N THR A 11 -3.39 5.63 -8.94
CA THR A 11 -3.14 5.24 -10.33
C THR A 11 -1.65 5.19 -10.62
N LEU A 12 -1.15 4.07 -11.14
CA LEU A 12 0.20 3.98 -11.67
C LEU A 12 0.32 4.83 -12.95
N ARG A 13 1.30 5.74 -12.97
CA ARG A 13 1.58 6.63 -14.12
C ARG A 13 3.08 6.87 -14.22
N THR A 14 3.59 6.92 -15.45
CA THR A 14 4.92 7.47 -15.71
C THR A 14 4.95 8.96 -15.35
N GLY A 15 6.01 9.41 -14.70
CA GLY A 15 6.24 10.82 -14.39
C GLY A 15 5.49 11.36 -13.17
N VAL A 16 4.77 10.52 -12.43
CA VAL A 16 4.20 10.90 -11.11
C VAL A 16 5.25 10.67 -10.03
N LEU A 17 5.50 11.69 -9.21
CA LEU A 17 6.48 11.64 -8.12
C LEU A 17 5.87 10.93 -6.89
N SER A 18 5.78 9.63 -6.99
CA SER A 18 5.24 8.74 -5.95
C SER A 18 6.33 7.97 -5.19
N ASP A 19 7.56 8.05 -5.67
CA ASP A 19 8.72 7.28 -5.20
C ASP A 19 10.00 8.08 -5.44
N PRO A 20 11.14 7.70 -4.82
CA PRO A 20 12.44 8.24 -5.19
C PRO A 20 12.71 8.11 -6.69
N PRO A 21 13.40 9.06 -7.35
CA PRO A 21 13.53 9.15 -8.81
C PRO A 21 13.97 7.86 -9.51
N GLN A 22 14.86 7.10 -8.87
CA GLN A 22 15.37 5.83 -9.42
C GLN A 22 14.38 4.65 -9.32
N MET A 23 13.26 4.85 -8.64
CA MET A 23 12.23 3.84 -8.40
C MET A 23 10.91 4.17 -9.11
N LEU A 24 10.85 5.25 -9.88
CA LEU A 24 9.62 5.65 -10.56
C LEU A 24 9.17 4.60 -11.59
N PRO A 25 7.86 4.40 -11.75
CA PRO A 25 7.32 3.49 -12.75
C PRO A 25 7.55 4.01 -14.18
N GLU A 26 7.84 3.11 -15.11
CA GLU A 26 7.92 3.37 -16.54
C GLU A 26 6.84 2.55 -17.25
N ILE A 27 6.04 3.19 -18.09
CA ILE A 27 4.98 2.55 -18.89
C ILE A 27 5.13 2.95 -20.35
N ASP A 28 5.38 1.97 -21.20
CA ASP A 28 5.41 2.11 -22.65
C ASP A 28 4.07 1.66 -23.22
N TYR A 29 3.42 2.52 -23.99
CA TYR A 29 2.12 2.28 -24.58
C TYR A 29 2.25 1.94 -26.07
N ILE A 30 1.74 0.78 -26.45
CA ILE A 30 1.55 0.37 -27.85
C ILE A 30 0.07 0.54 -28.17
N ALA A 31 -0.28 1.60 -28.91
CA ALA A 31 -1.66 1.88 -29.30
C ALA A 31 -2.11 1.03 -30.51
N HIS A 32 -3.40 1.06 -30.83
CA HIS A 32 -4.02 0.23 -31.84
C HIS A 32 -3.34 0.28 -33.23
N GLN A 33 -2.84 1.45 -33.68
CA GLN A 33 -2.16 1.61 -34.95
C GLN A 33 -0.81 0.88 -34.97
N GLN A 34 -0.04 0.97 -33.91
CA GLN A 34 1.21 0.22 -33.79
C GLN A 34 0.96 -1.27 -33.57
N GLY A 35 -0.06 -1.62 -32.78
CA GLY A 35 -0.50 -3.00 -32.57
C GLY A 35 -0.99 -3.66 -33.87
N ALA A 36 -1.54 -2.88 -34.82
CA ALA A 36 -1.90 -3.38 -36.15
C ALA A 36 -0.68 -3.87 -36.94
N LEU A 37 0.46 -3.18 -36.85
CA LEU A 37 1.71 -3.61 -37.47
C LEU A 37 2.21 -4.93 -36.89
N GLU A 38 2.18 -5.05 -35.55
CA GLU A 38 2.58 -6.27 -34.85
C GLU A 38 1.64 -7.44 -35.16
N MET A 39 0.32 -7.18 -35.19
CA MET A 39 -0.68 -8.20 -35.54
C MET A 39 -0.54 -8.67 -37.00
N ALA A 40 -0.40 -7.75 -37.95
CA ALA A 40 -0.22 -8.09 -39.37
C ALA A 40 1.04 -8.93 -39.59
N ALA A 41 2.13 -8.61 -38.86
CA ALA A 41 3.38 -9.38 -38.97
C ALA A 41 3.25 -10.86 -38.52
N ALA A 42 2.23 -11.20 -37.73
CA ALA A 42 1.95 -12.58 -37.30
C ALA A 42 1.23 -13.41 -38.39
N PHE A 43 0.70 -12.77 -39.46
CA PHE A 43 -0.06 -13.42 -40.52
C PHE A 43 0.59 -13.14 -41.88
N PRO A 44 1.27 -14.11 -42.50
CA PRO A 44 1.96 -13.90 -43.79
C PRO A 44 1.03 -13.36 -44.89
N GLY A 45 1.39 -12.21 -45.44
CA GLY A 45 0.62 -11.54 -46.50
C GLY A 45 -0.49 -10.59 -46.01
N LEU A 46 -0.73 -10.51 -44.72
CA LEU A 46 -1.67 -9.54 -44.13
C LEU A 46 -1.00 -8.17 -44.04
N THR A 47 -1.74 -7.11 -44.39
CA THR A 47 -1.31 -5.72 -44.13
C THR A 47 -2.20 -5.08 -43.06
N PRO A 48 -1.72 -4.06 -42.33
CA PRO A 48 -2.53 -3.41 -41.27
C PRO A 48 -3.87 -2.87 -41.77
N GLU A 49 -3.92 -2.39 -43.04
CA GLU A 49 -5.12 -1.81 -43.67
C GLU A 49 -6.21 -2.86 -43.91
N GLN A 50 -5.84 -4.14 -43.95
CA GLN A 50 -6.78 -5.27 -44.11
C GLN A 50 -7.42 -5.71 -42.78
N LEU A 51 -6.90 -5.24 -41.67
CA LEU A 51 -7.53 -5.45 -40.36
C LEU A 51 -8.83 -4.63 -40.25
N PRO A 52 -9.82 -5.07 -39.47
CA PRO A 52 -11.01 -4.28 -39.21
C PRO A 52 -10.64 -2.87 -38.70
N ASN A 53 -11.09 -1.85 -39.38
CA ASN A 53 -10.74 -0.43 -39.13
C ASN A 53 -9.23 -0.11 -39.17
N GLY A 54 -8.37 -0.99 -39.67
CA GLY A 54 -6.91 -0.82 -39.63
C GLY A 54 -6.33 -0.90 -38.22
N GLU A 55 -7.03 -1.53 -37.27
CA GLU A 55 -6.68 -1.57 -35.84
C GLU A 55 -6.21 -2.96 -35.42
N GLY A 56 -5.18 -3.00 -34.56
CA GLY A 56 -4.72 -4.17 -33.84
C GLY A 56 -4.98 -4.05 -32.34
N TRP A 57 -4.28 -4.86 -31.55
CA TRP A 57 -4.34 -4.77 -30.09
C TRP A 57 -3.71 -3.48 -29.56
N ALA A 58 -4.09 -3.08 -28.32
CA ALA A 58 -3.31 -2.18 -27.50
C ALA A 58 -2.65 -2.98 -26.39
N VAL A 59 -1.38 -2.71 -26.10
CA VAL A 59 -0.57 -3.41 -25.09
C VAL A 59 0.36 -2.42 -24.41
N GLU A 60 0.53 -2.59 -23.10
CA GLU A 60 1.49 -1.82 -22.31
C GLU A 60 2.63 -2.71 -21.84
N ARG A 61 3.84 -2.18 -21.88
CA ARG A 61 5.00 -2.75 -21.22
C ARG A 61 5.31 -1.93 -20.00
N VAL A 62 5.29 -2.57 -18.82
CA VAL A 62 5.42 -1.89 -17.53
C VAL A 62 6.69 -2.36 -16.85
N ARG A 63 7.56 -1.39 -16.48
CA ARG A 63 8.74 -1.62 -15.65
C ARG A 63 8.52 -0.94 -14.31
N ILE A 64 8.25 -1.73 -13.29
CA ILE A 64 7.91 -1.27 -11.94
C ILE A 64 8.50 -2.20 -10.88
N SER A 65 8.72 -1.63 -9.68
CA SER A 65 8.91 -2.42 -8.46
C SER A 65 7.56 -2.94 -7.95
N THR A 66 7.54 -4.07 -7.24
CA THR A 66 6.34 -4.54 -6.52
C THR A 66 5.86 -3.56 -5.45
N HIS A 67 6.68 -2.56 -5.12
CA HIS A 67 6.41 -1.49 -4.16
C HIS A 67 5.99 -0.15 -4.80
N ASN A 68 5.74 -0.09 -6.12
CA ASN A 68 5.19 1.12 -6.76
C ASN A 68 3.66 1.17 -6.67
N GLY A 69 3.10 2.38 -6.54
CA GLY A 69 1.66 2.59 -6.40
C GLY A 69 1.09 1.90 -5.17
N THR A 70 -0.22 1.70 -5.12
CA THR A 70 -0.86 0.97 -4.03
C THR A 70 -0.52 -0.51 -4.09
N HIS A 71 0.09 -1.02 -3.04
CA HIS A 71 0.55 -2.40 -2.93
C HIS A 71 0.36 -2.93 -1.50
N LEU A 72 0.41 -4.24 -1.34
CA LEU A 72 0.45 -4.94 -0.07
C LEU A 72 1.83 -5.52 0.15
N ASP A 73 2.47 -5.19 1.24
CA ASP A 73 3.73 -5.76 1.68
C ASP A 73 3.52 -7.03 2.48
N ALA A 74 4.31 -8.04 2.16
CA ALA A 74 4.37 -9.28 2.92
C ALA A 74 5.43 -9.20 4.04
N PRO A 75 5.33 -10.03 5.09
CA PRO A 75 6.34 -10.11 6.14
C PRO A 75 7.78 -10.27 5.64
N TRP A 76 7.97 -10.93 4.49
CA TRP A 76 9.27 -11.10 3.85
C TRP A 76 9.96 -9.78 3.47
N HIS A 77 9.18 -8.72 3.24
CA HIS A 77 9.74 -7.39 3.01
C HIS A 77 10.48 -6.84 4.23
N TYR A 78 9.97 -7.11 5.41
CA TYR A 78 10.43 -6.49 6.66
C TYR A 78 11.63 -7.21 7.28
N ALA A 79 11.66 -8.52 7.16
CA ALA A 79 12.73 -9.37 7.69
C ALA A 79 12.65 -10.79 7.12
N SER A 80 13.74 -11.55 7.27
CA SER A 80 13.78 -12.98 6.92
C SER A 80 12.94 -13.85 7.88
N THR A 81 12.59 -13.32 9.07
CA THR A 81 11.80 -14.04 10.08
C THR A 81 10.63 -13.19 10.61
N MET A 82 9.55 -13.87 10.99
CA MET A 82 8.36 -13.33 11.67
C MET A 82 8.01 -14.20 12.88
N ASN A 83 7.00 -13.81 13.69
CA ASN A 83 6.44 -14.61 14.78
C ASN A 83 7.53 -15.21 15.69
N ASN A 84 8.51 -14.39 16.12
CA ASN A 84 9.60 -14.77 17.01
C ASN A 84 10.47 -15.93 16.46
N GLY A 85 10.80 -15.91 15.17
CA GLY A 85 11.79 -16.80 14.56
C GLY A 85 11.29 -17.73 13.47
N GLN A 86 9.99 -17.73 13.15
CA GLN A 86 9.48 -18.43 11.98
C GLN A 86 9.98 -17.76 10.70
N ARG A 87 10.12 -18.51 9.60
CA ARG A 87 10.40 -17.92 8.29
C ARG A 87 9.28 -16.93 7.92
N ALA A 88 9.65 -15.75 7.50
CA ALA A 88 8.69 -14.78 7.00
C ALA A 88 8.02 -15.30 5.71
N ILE A 89 6.69 -15.13 5.60
CA ILE A 89 5.95 -15.50 4.40
C ILE A 89 6.10 -14.44 3.31
N THR A 90 6.08 -14.91 2.06
CA THR A 90 6.10 -14.09 0.84
C THR A 90 4.67 -13.75 0.41
N ILE A 91 4.52 -12.86 -0.56
CA ILE A 91 3.19 -12.33 -0.94
C ILE A 91 2.25 -13.40 -1.50
N ASP A 92 2.78 -14.42 -2.17
CA ASP A 92 2.03 -15.54 -2.72
C ASP A 92 1.57 -16.55 -1.64
N GLU A 93 2.07 -16.41 -0.42
CA GLU A 93 1.74 -17.22 0.75
C GLU A 93 0.77 -16.51 1.73
N VAL A 94 0.47 -15.23 1.51
CA VAL A 94 -0.42 -14.44 2.39
C VAL A 94 -1.82 -15.07 2.41
N PRO A 95 -2.40 -15.35 3.62
CA PRO A 95 -3.75 -15.90 3.74
C PRO A 95 -4.79 -14.94 3.15
N LEU A 96 -5.72 -15.45 2.35
CA LEU A 96 -6.75 -14.64 1.70
C LEU A 96 -7.70 -13.97 2.70
N GLU A 97 -7.92 -14.61 3.84
CA GLU A 97 -8.75 -14.10 4.93
C GLU A 97 -8.22 -12.77 5.51
N TRP A 98 -6.93 -12.51 5.35
CA TRP A 98 -6.34 -11.23 5.78
C TRP A 98 -6.71 -10.08 4.84
N CYS A 99 -7.00 -10.39 3.57
CA CYS A 99 -7.17 -9.38 2.52
C CYS A 99 -8.61 -8.92 2.30
N PHE A 100 -9.57 -9.46 3.05
CA PHE A 100 -10.99 -9.11 2.92
C PHE A 100 -11.68 -9.14 4.29
N ALA A 101 -11.80 -7.98 4.93
CA ALA A 101 -12.30 -7.88 6.30
C ALA A 101 -12.85 -6.47 6.61
N PRO A 102 -13.54 -6.28 7.77
CA PRO A 102 -13.97 -4.96 8.21
C PRO A 102 -12.82 -3.96 8.26
N GLY A 103 -13.07 -2.75 7.75
CA GLY A 103 -12.12 -1.65 7.71
C GLY A 103 -12.35 -0.65 8.84
N ILE A 104 -11.26 -0.19 9.43
CA ILE A 104 -11.21 0.85 10.45
C ILE A 104 -10.28 1.94 9.98
N LYS A 105 -10.75 3.21 9.95
CA LYS A 105 -9.91 4.35 9.61
C LYS A 105 -9.53 5.14 10.85
N LEU A 106 -8.24 5.27 11.10
CA LEU A 106 -7.66 6.19 12.10
C LEU A 106 -7.25 7.48 11.40
N ASP A 107 -7.64 8.62 11.93
CA ASP A 107 -7.36 9.95 11.37
C ASP A 107 -6.22 10.63 12.11
N PHE A 108 -5.05 10.62 11.49
CA PHE A 108 -3.84 11.29 11.99
C PHE A 108 -3.37 12.43 11.05
N THR A 109 -4.29 12.97 10.23
CA THR A 109 -3.99 14.07 9.29
C THR A 109 -3.46 15.34 9.94
N ARG A 110 -3.72 15.52 11.24
CA ARG A 110 -3.27 16.69 12.02
C ARG A 110 -1.91 16.51 12.68
N LEU A 111 -1.36 15.31 12.68
CA LEU A 111 -0.04 15.07 13.23
C LEU A 111 1.04 15.64 12.27
N PRO A 112 2.11 16.20 12.81
CA PRO A 112 3.17 16.77 11.98
C PRO A 112 3.92 15.70 11.19
N ASP A 113 4.53 16.11 10.07
CA ASP A 113 5.39 15.24 9.28
C ASP A 113 6.53 14.69 10.14
N GLY A 114 6.81 13.40 9.99
CA GLY A 114 7.85 12.71 10.75
C GLY A 114 7.49 12.36 12.20
N HIS A 115 6.28 12.71 12.68
CA HIS A 115 5.79 12.24 13.97
C HIS A 115 5.71 10.71 13.99
N VAL A 116 6.11 10.11 15.10
CA VAL A 116 5.99 8.66 15.31
C VAL A 116 4.83 8.40 16.26
N VAL A 117 3.77 7.84 15.71
CA VAL A 117 2.53 7.56 16.43
C VAL A 117 2.78 6.49 17.49
N THR A 118 2.31 6.76 18.70
CA THR A 118 2.41 5.89 19.87
C THR A 118 1.17 5.00 20.03
N ALA A 119 1.29 3.95 20.84
CA ALA A 119 0.14 3.12 21.22
C ALA A 119 -0.96 3.93 21.94
N ALA A 120 -0.60 4.93 22.75
CA ALA A 120 -1.54 5.79 23.45
C ALA A 120 -2.36 6.67 22.49
N GLU A 121 -1.74 7.18 21.43
CA GLU A 121 -2.44 7.95 20.39
C GLU A 121 -3.42 7.06 19.60
N VAL A 122 -3.03 5.82 19.26
CA VAL A 122 -3.94 4.83 18.66
C VAL A 122 -5.13 4.55 19.57
N GLN A 123 -4.90 4.34 20.87
CA GLN A 123 -5.98 4.13 21.85
C GLN A 123 -6.94 5.32 21.92
N THR A 124 -6.38 6.52 21.92
CA THR A 124 -7.15 7.77 21.95
C THR A 124 -8.03 7.89 20.71
N GLU A 125 -7.48 7.60 19.54
CA GLU A 125 -8.23 7.68 18.28
C GLU A 125 -9.30 6.60 18.20
N LEU A 126 -9.01 5.36 18.60
CA LEU A 126 -10.01 4.28 18.70
C LEU A 126 -11.16 4.65 19.66
N ALA A 127 -10.85 5.24 20.81
CA ALA A 127 -11.87 5.73 21.73
C ALA A 127 -12.71 6.86 21.12
N ARG A 128 -12.08 7.80 20.40
CA ARG A 128 -12.78 8.90 19.71
C ARG A 128 -13.78 8.40 18.68
N ILE A 129 -13.44 7.36 17.92
CA ILE A 129 -14.33 6.76 16.91
C ILE A 129 -15.30 5.71 17.49
N GLY A 130 -15.17 5.39 18.79
CA GLY A 130 -16.03 4.43 19.49
C GLY A 130 -15.84 2.99 19.03
N HIS A 131 -14.63 2.60 18.58
CA HIS A 131 -14.36 1.25 18.10
C HIS A 131 -13.46 0.45 19.02
N THR A 132 -13.80 -0.84 19.21
CA THR A 132 -12.95 -1.84 19.85
C THR A 132 -12.47 -2.82 18.79
N LEU A 133 -11.16 -2.90 18.58
CA LEU A 133 -10.55 -3.76 17.57
C LEU A 133 -11.00 -5.21 17.70
N GLN A 134 -11.33 -5.81 16.59
CA GLN A 134 -11.63 -7.22 16.45
C GLN A 134 -10.53 -7.94 15.67
N PRO A 135 -10.32 -9.25 15.89
CA PRO A 135 -9.39 -10.02 15.06
C PRO A 135 -9.71 -9.86 13.57
N PHE A 136 -8.67 -9.64 12.78
CA PHE A 136 -8.69 -9.39 11.33
C PHE A 136 -9.25 -8.04 10.89
N ASP A 137 -9.65 -7.12 11.78
CA ASP A 137 -9.89 -5.74 11.33
C ASP A 137 -8.71 -5.25 10.50
N ILE A 138 -9.00 -4.61 9.35
CA ILE A 138 -8.00 -3.95 8.51
C ILE A 138 -7.94 -2.48 8.92
N VAL A 139 -6.81 -2.05 9.49
CA VAL A 139 -6.67 -0.71 10.04
C VAL A 139 -5.96 0.21 9.05
N LEU A 140 -6.67 1.22 8.55
CA LEU A 140 -6.17 2.22 7.61
C LEU A 140 -5.83 3.52 8.35
N VAL A 141 -4.63 4.01 8.15
CA VAL A 141 -4.13 5.25 8.75
C VAL A 141 -4.15 6.36 7.71
N ASN A 142 -5.00 7.36 7.92
CA ASN A 142 -5.08 8.56 7.09
C ASN A 142 -4.16 9.63 7.67
N THR A 143 -3.20 10.08 6.87
CA THR A 143 -2.17 11.05 7.24
C THR A 143 -2.24 12.31 6.36
N ALA A 144 -1.39 13.30 6.65
CA ALA A 144 -1.25 14.47 5.77
C ALA A 144 -0.62 14.13 4.41
N ALA A 145 0.02 12.97 4.26
CA ALA A 145 0.71 12.57 3.04
C ALA A 145 -0.26 12.33 1.86
N GLY A 146 -1.45 11.79 2.11
CA GLY A 146 -2.42 11.48 1.05
C GLY A 146 -2.76 12.67 0.16
N ALA A 147 -2.85 13.87 0.75
CA ALA A 147 -3.09 15.12 0.01
C ALA A 147 -1.90 15.58 -0.85
N CYS A 148 -0.71 14.99 -0.64
CA CYS A 148 0.52 15.35 -1.33
C CYS A 148 0.95 14.32 -2.39
N TYR A 149 0.14 13.27 -2.65
CA TYR A 149 0.50 12.25 -3.63
C TYR A 149 0.79 12.85 -5.00
N GLY A 150 1.95 12.52 -5.57
CA GLY A 150 2.43 13.05 -6.85
C GLY A 150 3.11 14.42 -6.78
N GLN A 151 3.29 15.00 -5.60
CA GLN A 151 4.09 16.21 -5.36
C GLN A 151 5.54 15.83 -5.03
N ASP A 152 6.46 16.76 -5.23
CA ASP A 152 7.92 16.56 -5.07
C ASP A 152 8.33 16.10 -3.67
N ASP A 153 7.55 16.49 -2.66
CA ASP A 153 7.82 16.21 -1.26
C ASP A 153 6.96 15.06 -0.67
N TYR A 154 6.15 14.38 -1.48
CA TYR A 154 5.26 13.32 -1.01
C TYR A 154 5.96 12.30 -0.09
N VAL A 155 7.15 11.83 -0.50
CA VAL A 155 7.93 10.83 0.26
C VAL A 155 8.44 11.34 1.63
N LEU A 156 8.30 12.63 1.89
CA LEU A 156 8.72 13.30 3.13
C LEU A 156 7.54 13.65 4.04
N ARG A 157 6.31 13.39 3.56
CA ARG A 157 5.07 13.83 4.22
C ARG A 157 4.46 12.74 5.10
N GLY A 158 3.70 13.19 6.08
CA GLY A 158 2.91 12.36 6.97
C GLY A 158 3.63 11.92 8.24
N CYS A 159 2.86 11.39 9.17
CA CYS A 159 3.35 10.67 10.34
C CYS A 159 3.61 9.21 9.98
N GLY A 160 4.36 8.49 10.81
CA GLY A 160 4.54 7.05 10.69
C GLY A 160 4.14 6.32 11.96
N MET A 161 3.90 5.03 11.85
CA MET A 161 3.49 4.19 12.97
C MET A 161 4.74 3.63 13.68
N GLY A 162 4.88 3.95 14.95
CA GLY A 162 5.96 3.40 15.76
C GLY A 162 5.77 1.91 16.07
N ARG A 163 6.82 1.27 16.57
CA ARG A 163 6.79 -0.14 16.96
C ARG A 163 5.67 -0.43 17.95
N GLU A 164 5.51 0.40 18.99
CA GLU A 164 4.49 0.19 20.03
C GLU A 164 3.07 0.29 19.48
N ALA A 165 2.82 1.30 18.62
CA ALA A 165 1.54 1.48 17.96
C ALA A 165 1.21 0.29 17.05
N THR A 166 2.19 -0.17 16.28
CA THR A 166 2.04 -1.33 15.42
C THR A 166 1.74 -2.60 16.24
N LEU A 167 2.54 -2.90 17.26
CA LEU A 167 2.31 -4.06 18.13
C LEU A 167 0.96 -3.99 18.84
N TYR A 168 0.54 -2.81 19.29
CA TYR A 168 -0.78 -2.61 19.90
C TYR A 168 -1.93 -3.11 19.00
N LEU A 169 -1.85 -2.84 17.68
CA LEU A 169 -2.80 -3.34 16.69
C LEU A 169 -2.69 -4.86 16.52
N LEU A 170 -1.46 -5.37 16.33
CA LEU A 170 -1.20 -6.78 16.03
C LEU A 170 -1.58 -7.72 17.19
N GLU A 171 -1.36 -7.31 18.42
CA GLU A 171 -1.75 -8.03 19.64
C GLU A 171 -3.26 -8.18 19.79
N ARG A 172 -4.04 -7.30 19.12
CA ARG A 172 -5.52 -7.35 19.07
C ARG A 172 -6.06 -8.09 17.86
N GLY A 173 -5.18 -8.79 17.15
CA GLY A 173 -5.57 -9.66 16.04
C GLY A 173 -5.58 -9.00 14.67
N VAL A 174 -5.21 -7.72 14.53
CA VAL A 174 -4.99 -7.08 13.22
C VAL A 174 -3.89 -7.82 12.47
N ARG A 175 -4.11 -8.08 11.20
CA ARG A 175 -3.13 -8.74 10.31
C ARG A 175 -2.83 -7.96 9.04
N VAL A 176 -3.66 -6.98 8.72
CA VAL A 176 -3.40 -6.02 7.64
C VAL A 176 -3.62 -4.62 8.18
N THR A 177 -2.65 -3.77 7.91
CA THR A 177 -2.74 -2.33 8.14
C THR A 177 -2.56 -1.60 6.81
N GLY A 178 -2.75 -0.28 6.79
CA GLY A 178 -2.51 0.50 5.58
C GLY A 178 -2.32 1.97 5.88
N THR A 179 -1.65 2.67 4.96
CA THR A 179 -1.42 4.12 5.04
C THR A 179 -1.51 4.76 3.66
N ASP A 180 -1.88 6.04 3.63
CA ASP A 180 -1.79 6.90 2.45
C ASP A 180 -0.39 7.54 2.26
N ALA A 181 0.50 7.31 3.21
CA ALA A 181 1.90 7.72 3.12
C ALA A 181 2.73 6.78 2.22
N TRP A 182 3.94 7.23 1.90
CA TRP A 182 4.91 6.45 1.12
C TRP A 182 5.40 5.21 1.86
N SER A 183 5.43 5.26 3.21
CA SER A 183 5.87 4.17 4.08
C SER A 183 5.02 4.10 5.35
N TRP A 184 4.95 2.92 5.97
CA TRP A 184 4.32 2.71 7.28
C TRP A 184 5.04 3.41 8.41
N ASP A 185 6.39 3.44 8.37
CA ASP A 185 7.22 4.17 9.33
C ASP A 185 7.29 5.66 8.97
N ALA A 186 7.73 6.48 9.92
CA ALA A 186 8.00 7.89 9.68
C ALA A 186 9.02 8.09 8.54
N PRO A 187 8.89 9.13 7.71
CA PRO A 187 9.77 9.36 6.58
C PRO A 187 11.25 9.34 6.96
N PHE A 188 12.08 8.75 6.12
CA PHE A 188 13.49 8.47 6.40
C PHE A 188 14.31 9.64 6.92
N PRO A 189 14.17 10.89 6.44
CA PRO A 189 14.97 12.00 6.97
C PRO A 189 14.73 12.25 8.47
N TYR A 190 13.49 12.11 8.95
CA TYR A 190 13.16 12.28 10.37
C TYR A 190 13.71 11.12 11.21
N THR A 191 13.61 9.89 10.70
CA THR A 191 14.21 8.72 11.34
C THR A 191 15.73 8.83 11.38
N ALA A 192 16.37 9.34 10.32
CA ALA A 192 17.82 9.59 10.27
C ALA A 192 18.26 10.62 11.32
N GLN A 193 17.48 11.69 11.52
CA GLN A 193 17.74 12.68 12.58
C GLN A 193 17.65 12.06 13.98
N ARG A 194 16.63 11.23 14.24
CA ARG A 194 16.48 10.51 15.52
C ARG A 194 17.66 9.56 15.75
N TYR A 195 18.04 8.81 14.73
CA TYR A 195 19.20 7.92 14.78
C TYR A 195 20.51 8.68 15.05
N ALA A 196 20.73 9.79 14.36
CA ALA A 196 21.93 10.61 14.57
C ALA A 196 22.02 11.19 16.01
N ALA A 197 20.86 11.49 16.62
CA ALA A 197 20.79 12.00 17.98
C ALA A 197 20.99 10.92 19.06
N THR A 198 20.63 9.67 18.79
CA THR A 198 20.58 8.60 19.81
C THR A 198 21.58 7.47 19.57
N GLY A 199 22.02 7.23 18.33
CA GLY A 199 22.78 6.05 17.93
C GLY A 199 21.98 4.75 17.94
N ASP A 200 20.65 4.82 18.17
CA ASP A 200 19.80 3.66 18.31
C ASP A 200 19.27 3.17 16.94
N ALA A 201 19.89 2.11 16.40
CA ALA A 201 19.49 1.51 15.14
C ALA A 201 18.12 0.78 15.21
N SER A 202 17.54 0.56 16.38
CA SER A 202 16.23 -0.05 16.53
C SER A 202 15.10 0.86 16.02
N LEU A 203 15.35 2.17 15.92
CA LEU A 203 14.44 3.17 15.36
C LEU A 203 14.23 3.01 13.84
N ILE A 204 15.17 2.33 13.15
CA ILE A 204 15.11 2.19 11.69
C ILE A 204 14.12 1.09 11.33
N TRP A 205 13.03 1.46 10.65
CA TRP A 205 11.94 0.55 10.30
C TRP A 205 11.29 -0.12 11.51
N GLU A 206 11.09 0.63 12.58
CA GLU A 206 10.59 0.09 13.84
C GLU A 206 9.17 -0.48 13.73
N GLY A 207 8.30 0.15 12.94
CA GLY A 207 6.95 -0.33 12.63
C GLY A 207 6.98 -1.58 11.75
N HIS A 208 7.70 -1.56 10.63
CA HIS A 208 7.90 -2.73 9.77
C HIS A 208 8.43 -3.94 10.55
N LYS A 209 9.48 -3.71 11.34
CA LYS A 209 10.15 -4.76 12.10
C LYS A 209 9.33 -5.31 13.27
N ALA A 210 8.19 -4.71 13.62
CA ALA A 210 7.22 -5.31 14.55
C ALA A 210 6.76 -6.70 14.08
N SER A 211 6.79 -6.96 12.77
CA SER A 211 6.50 -8.26 12.15
C SER A 211 7.38 -9.40 12.68
N ARG A 212 8.58 -9.11 13.15
CA ARG A 212 9.43 -10.12 13.80
C ARG A 212 8.77 -10.73 15.05
N THR A 213 7.94 -9.94 15.72
CA THR A 213 7.20 -10.38 16.91
C THR A 213 5.85 -11.00 16.52
N ILE A 214 5.07 -10.34 15.66
CA ILE A 214 3.78 -10.81 15.15
C ILE A 214 3.70 -10.49 13.65
N GLY A 215 3.65 -11.51 12.79
CA GLY A 215 3.58 -11.37 11.34
C GLY A 215 2.32 -10.65 10.89
N TYR A 216 2.47 -9.70 9.98
CA TYR A 216 1.40 -8.88 9.42
C TYR A 216 1.80 -8.34 8.04
N CYS A 217 0.82 -7.87 7.29
CA CYS A 217 0.99 -7.16 6.04
C CYS A 217 0.61 -5.69 6.21
N HIS A 218 1.13 -4.78 5.37
CA HIS A 218 0.57 -3.45 5.27
C HIS A 218 0.45 -2.94 3.83
N LEU A 219 -0.58 -2.11 3.62
CA LEU A 219 -0.79 -1.37 2.39
C LEU A 219 -0.05 -0.05 2.46
N GLU A 220 0.59 0.33 1.38
CA GLU A 220 1.20 1.66 1.23
C GLU A 220 0.59 2.41 0.05
N LYS A 221 0.70 3.73 0.09
CA LYS A 221 0.23 4.64 -0.98
C LYS A 221 -1.25 4.46 -1.30
N LEU A 222 -2.07 4.37 -0.24
CA LEU A 222 -3.52 4.43 -0.39
C LEU A 222 -3.95 5.84 -0.81
N GLY A 223 -5.11 5.95 -1.44
CA GLY A 223 -5.74 7.22 -1.79
C GLY A 223 -7.17 7.30 -1.27
N ASN A 224 -7.78 8.48 -1.34
CA ASN A 224 -9.19 8.72 -1.01
C ASN A 224 -9.62 8.28 0.42
N LEU A 225 -8.71 8.17 1.36
CA LEU A 225 -9.04 7.76 2.72
C LEU A 225 -9.95 8.78 3.42
N GLU A 226 -9.88 10.06 3.04
CA GLU A 226 -10.75 11.13 3.53
C GLU A 226 -12.23 10.89 3.19
N ALA A 227 -12.52 10.16 2.11
CA ALA A 227 -13.89 9.83 1.69
C ALA A 227 -14.53 8.71 2.53
N LEU A 228 -13.74 8.01 3.36
CA LEU A 228 -14.22 6.90 4.18
C LEU A 228 -14.77 7.38 5.52
N PRO A 229 -15.85 6.77 6.03
CA PRO A 229 -16.21 6.87 7.45
C PRO A 229 -15.11 6.23 8.30
N ALA A 230 -15.14 6.45 9.62
CA ALA A 230 -14.18 5.82 10.52
C ALA A 230 -14.34 4.29 10.61
N THR A 231 -15.58 3.80 10.45
CA THR A 231 -15.96 2.38 10.52
C THR A 231 -17.15 2.11 9.59
N GLY A 232 -17.62 0.87 9.48
CA GLY A 232 -18.83 0.54 8.70
C GLY A 232 -18.57 0.27 7.22
N PHE A 233 -17.35 -0.13 6.88
CA PHE A 233 -16.98 -0.58 5.54
C PHE A 233 -16.14 -1.85 5.59
N THR A 234 -16.10 -2.58 4.50
CA THR A 234 -15.21 -3.72 4.29
C THR A 234 -14.08 -3.31 3.35
N VAL A 235 -12.86 -3.71 3.63
CA VAL A 235 -11.70 -3.53 2.74
C VAL A 235 -11.47 -4.81 1.95
N SER A 236 -11.28 -4.65 0.63
CA SER A 236 -10.76 -5.67 -0.28
C SER A 236 -9.40 -5.23 -0.80
N CYS A 237 -8.35 -5.99 -0.51
CA CYS A 237 -6.97 -5.63 -0.86
C CYS A 237 -6.12 -6.84 -1.30
N PHE A 238 -6.71 -7.77 -2.05
CA PHE A 238 -5.99 -8.94 -2.57
C PHE A 238 -4.80 -8.52 -3.44
N PRO A 239 -3.57 -8.94 -3.10
CA PRO A 239 -2.40 -8.62 -3.90
C PRO A 239 -2.28 -9.51 -5.14
N VAL A 240 -1.61 -9.00 -6.18
CA VAL A 240 -1.16 -9.85 -7.28
C VAL A 240 -0.22 -10.91 -6.74
N LYS A 241 -0.50 -12.18 -7.08
CA LYS A 241 0.24 -13.35 -6.60
C LYS A 241 1.52 -13.55 -7.38
N ILE A 242 2.62 -12.99 -6.86
CA ILE A 242 3.96 -13.08 -7.45
C ILE A 242 4.80 -14.04 -6.62
N ALA A 243 5.29 -15.12 -7.21
CA ALA A 243 6.05 -16.16 -6.51
C ALA A 243 7.28 -15.59 -5.78
N ALA A 244 7.40 -15.90 -4.50
CA ALA A 244 8.50 -15.53 -3.62
C ALA A 244 8.78 -14.01 -3.54
N ALA A 245 7.80 -13.16 -3.89
CA ALA A 245 7.98 -11.72 -3.85
C ALA A 245 7.69 -11.14 -2.47
N SER A 246 8.28 -9.96 -2.21
CA SER A 246 8.15 -9.22 -0.96
C SER A 246 6.86 -8.40 -0.87
N ALA A 247 6.23 -8.09 -2.01
CA ALA A 247 4.98 -7.34 -2.12
C ALA A 247 4.22 -7.69 -3.39
N GLY A 248 2.96 -7.23 -3.47
CA GLY A 248 2.13 -7.34 -4.66
C GLY A 248 1.20 -6.14 -4.80
N TRP A 249 1.08 -5.63 -6.04
CA TRP A 249 0.13 -4.55 -6.34
C TRP A 249 -1.30 -4.97 -6.03
N THR A 250 -2.10 -4.03 -5.57
CA THR A 250 -3.52 -4.26 -5.32
C THR A 250 -4.35 -3.08 -5.78
N ARG A 251 -5.55 -3.35 -6.32
CA ARG A 251 -6.62 -2.36 -6.39
C ARG A 251 -7.40 -2.43 -5.09
N ALA A 252 -6.95 -1.68 -4.10
CA ALA A 252 -7.62 -1.63 -2.80
C ALA A 252 -8.97 -0.90 -2.92
N VAL A 253 -10.01 -1.51 -2.37
CA VAL A 253 -11.39 -0.99 -2.46
C VAL A 253 -12.03 -1.04 -1.08
N ALA A 254 -12.66 0.06 -0.68
CA ALA A 254 -13.59 0.08 0.45
C ALA A 254 -15.01 -0.14 -0.04
N ILE A 255 -15.74 -1.03 0.61
CA ILE A 255 -17.11 -1.46 0.27
C ILE A 255 -18.02 -1.04 1.42
N LEU A 256 -18.97 -0.14 1.14
CA LEU A 256 -19.99 0.31 2.08
C LEU A 256 -21.32 -0.34 1.70
N ASP A 257 -22.01 -0.91 2.68
CA ASP A 257 -23.39 -1.35 2.54
C ASP A 257 -24.32 -0.15 2.83
N GLU A 258 -25.15 0.27 1.86
CA GLU A 258 -26.11 1.38 1.95
C GLU A 258 -27.50 0.90 2.35
#